data_f368af88411e9182031fa44cf9c83d15
#
_entry.id   f368af88411e9182031fa44cf9c83d15
#
_cell.length_a   1.000
_cell.length_b   1.000
_cell.length_c   1.000
_cell.angle_alpha   90.00
_cell.angle_beta   90.00
_cell.angle_gamma   90.00
#
_symmetry.space_group_name_H-M   'P 1'
#
loop_
_entity.id
_entity.type
_entity.pdbx_description
1 polymer ?
#
loop_
_entity_poly.entity_id
_entity_poly.type
_entity_poly.pdbx_seq_one_letter_code
_entity_poly.pdbx_strand_id
1 'polypeptide(L)'
;VTDAVLDEVNDWQNRALDRMYPIVFLDALRVKIRDAESRQVKNKAVYLALGVNSDGEREVLGLWVANAEGAKFWLSIMNNLRNRGLEDILIAVVDGLKGFPEAIHAAYPDTTVQTCILHLVRQSLRFCSWKDRKIVGKALKQIYQAADDQAAEKALADFEDEWGGKYPSIAPAWRRAWQEVIPFFAFPPAVRKIIYTTNAIESLNR
;
A
#
# COMPACT_ATOMS: atom_id res chain seq x y z
N VAL A 1 -14.94 -19.50 -18.53
CA VAL A 1 -14.88 -19.77 -17.09
C VAL A 1 -16.16 -20.51 -16.78
N THR A 2 -16.08 -21.72 -16.25
CA THR A 2 -17.22 -22.54 -15.87
C THR A 2 -17.85 -22.03 -14.58
N ASP A 3 -19.15 -22.23 -14.37
CA ASP A 3 -19.86 -21.78 -13.16
C ASP A 3 -19.20 -22.31 -11.86
N ALA A 4 -18.67 -23.56 -11.92
CA ALA A 4 -17.91 -24.14 -10.79
C ALA A 4 -16.71 -23.28 -10.33
N VAL A 5 -15.97 -22.65 -11.26
CA VAL A 5 -14.85 -21.75 -10.89
C VAL A 5 -15.36 -20.47 -10.25
N LEU A 6 -16.54 -19.99 -10.64
CA LEU A 6 -17.14 -18.80 -10.01
C LEU A 6 -17.57 -19.11 -8.57
N ASP A 7 -18.09 -20.29 -8.30
CA ASP A 7 -18.46 -20.72 -6.95
C ASP A 7 -17.22 -20.85 -6.05
N GLU A 8 -16.15 -21.48 -6.53
CA GLU A 8 -14.88 -21.56 -5.79
C GLU A 8 -14.28 -20.18 -5.49
N VAL A 9 -14.32 -19.25 -6.44
CA VAL A 9 -13.86 -17.88 -6.24
C VAL A 9 -14.72 -17.15 -5.20
N ASN A 10 -16.04 -17.35 -5.25
CA ASN A 10 -16.96 -16.79 -4.27
C ASN A 10 -16.72 -17.34 -2.87
N ASP A 11 -16.56 -18.64 -2.73
CA ASP A 11 -16.26 -19.30 -1.45
C ASP A 11 -14.95 -18.80 -0.88
N TRP A 12 -13.91 -18.71 -1.72
CA TRP A 12 -12.63 -18.16 -1.34
C TRP A 12 -12.73 -16.69 -0.90
N GLN A 13 -13.45 -15.85 -1.65
CA GLN A 13 -13.60 -14.43 -1.36
C GLN A 13 -14.40 -14.18 -0.07
N ASN A 14 -15.29 -15.09 0.31
CA ASN A 14 -16.15 -14.98 1.49
C ASN A 14 -15.73 -15.86 2.67
N ARG A 15 -14.60 -16.57 2.55
CA ARG A 15 -14.13 -17.44 3.64
C ARG A 15 -13.86 -16.65 4.92
N ALA A 16 -13.97 -17.32 6.05
CA ALA A 16 -13.58 -16.75 7.35
C ALA A 16 -12.09 -16.38 7.33
N LEU A 17 -11.75 -15.31 8.01
CA LEU A 17 -10.39 -14.83 8.21
C LEU A 17 -9.98 -15.05 9.68
N ASP A 18 -8.68 -15.03 9.92
CA ASP A 18 -8.15 -14.98 11.28
C ASP A 18 -8.61 -13.69 11.97
N ARG A 19 -8.75 -13.75 13.29
CA ARG A 19 -9.21 -12.60 14.07
C ARG A 19 -8.25 -11.41 14.03
N MET A 20 -6.96 -11.67 13.81
CA MET A 20 -5.91 -10.65 13.81
C MET A 20 -4.85 -10.92 12.76
N TYR A 21 -4.51 -9.88 12.01
CA TYR A 21 -3.33 -9.84 11.17
C TYR A 21 -2.42 -8.69 11.62
N PRO A 22 -1.19 -8.98 12.09
CA PRO A 22 -0.22 -7.96 12.49
C PRO A 22 0.03 -6.90 11.41
N ILE A 23 0.10 -7.31 10.15
CA ILE A 23 0.29 -6.39 9.03
C ILE A 23 -0.68 -6.75 7.90
N VAL A 24 -1.39 -5.73 7.40
CA VAL A 24 -2.22 -5.83 6.20
C VAL A 24 -1.73 -4.83 5.17
N PHE A 25 -1.39 -5.31 3.98
CA PHE A 25 -1.08 -4.48 2.82
C PHE A 25 -2.31 -4.31 1.97
N LEU A 26 -2.58 -3.07 1.58
CA LEU A 26 -3.69 -2.69 0.74
C LEU A 26 -3.15 -1.93 -0.48
N ASP A 27 -3.28 -2.52 -1.65
CA ASP A 27 -2.68 -2.02 -2.88
C ASP A 27 -3.63 -2.18 -4.07
N ALA A 28 -3.40 -1.40 -5.12
CA ALA A 28 -4.19 -1.42 -6.34
C ALA A 28 -3.36 -1.92 -7.53
N LEU A 29 -3.86 -2.96 -8.18
CA LEU A 29 -3.34 -3.47 -9.43
C LEU A 29 -4.14 -2.89 -10.60
N ARG A 30 -3.48 -2.32 -11.60
CA ARG A 30 -4.13 -1.89 -12.83
C ARG A 30 -4.10 -3.02 -13.85
N VAL A 31 -5.27 -3.55 -14.15
CA VAL A 31 -5.45 -4.64 -15.11
C VAL A 31 -6.26 -4.17 -16.32
N LYS A 32 -5.95 -4.73 -17.48
CA LYS A 32 -6.73 -4.50 -18.71
C LYS A 32 -7.84 -5.54 -18.78
N ILE A 33 -9.08 -5.12 -18.59
CA ILE A 33 -10.24 -5.98 -18.63
C ILE A 33 -11.08 -5.59 -19.86
N ARG A 34 -11.49 -6.60 -20.65
CA ARG A 34 -12.45 -6.39 -21.73
C ARG A 34 -13.84 -6.26 -21.09
N ASP A 35 -14.44 -5.11 -21.26
CA ASP A 35 -15.81 -4.84 -20.82
C ASP A 35 -16.80 -5.74 -21.60
N ALA A 36 -17.68 -6.42 -20.87
CA ALA A 36 -18.58 -7.42 -21.48
C ALA A 36 -19.60 -6.79 -22.44
N GLU A 37 -20.06 -5.58 -22.14
CA GLU A 37 -21.10 -4.89 -22.93
C GLU A 37 -20.50 -4.16 -24.13
N SER A 38 -19.50 -3.30 -23.87
CA SER A 38 -18.89 -2.47 -24.91
C SER A 38 -17.81 -3.20 -25.73
N ARG A 39 -17.36 -4.38 -25.30
CA ARG A 39 -16.22 -5.16 -25.83
C ARG A 39 -14.89 -4.37 -25.89
N GLN A 40 -14.86 -3.18 -25.34
CA GLN A 40 -13.66 -2.37 -25.25
C GLN A 40 -12.75 -2.82 -24.12
N VAL A 41 -11.44 -2.72 -24.33
CA VAL A 41 -10.46 -2.98 -23.27
C VAL A 41 -10.33 -1.71 -22.43
N LYS A 42 -10.73 -1.80 -21.15
CA LYS A 42 -10.63 -0.72 -20.17
C LYS A 42 -9.59 -1.07 -19.09
N ASN A 43 -8.84 -0.07 -18.64
CA ASN A 43 -8.02 -0.23 -17.45
C ASN A 43 -8.93 -0.17 -16.23
N LYS A 44 -8.97 -1.25 -15.44
CA LYS A 44 -9.67 -1.29 -14.15
C LYS A 44 -8.67 -1.43 -13.02
N ALA A 45 -8.96 -0.81 -11.88
CA ALA A 45 -8.22 -1.04 -10.66
C ALA A 45 -8.81 -2.26 -9.94
N VAL A 46 -7.94 -3.21 -9.61
CA VAL A 46 -8.24 -4.35 -8.74
C VAL A 46 -7.49 -4.11 -7.45
N TYR A 47 -8.24 -4.00 -6.37
CA TYR A 47 -7.69 -3.81 -5.04
C TYR A 47 -7.45 -5.15 -4.38
N LEU A 48 -6.28 -5.28 -3.79
CA LEU A 48 -5.81 -6.47 -3.11
C LEU A 48 -5.57 -6.16 -1.66
N ALA A 49 -6.07 -6.98 -0.75
CA ALA A 49 -5.64 -7.04 0.63
C ALA A 49 -4.77 -8.28 0.84
N LEU A 50 -3.56 -8.08 1.35
CA LEU A 50 -2.62 -9.14 1.72
C LEU A 50 -2.33 -9.03 3.21
N GLY A 51 -2.70 -10.05 3.98
CA GLY A 51 -2.39 -10.17 5.40
C GLY A 51 -1.06 -10.89 5.62
N VAL A 52 -0.39 -10.52 6.71
CA VAL A 52 0.70 -11.29 7.30
C VAL A 52 0.19 -11.76 8.66
N ASN A 53 0.07 -13.06 8.86
CA ASN A 53 -0.40 -13.66 10.11
C ASN A 53 0.69 -13.66 11.20
N SER A 54 0.36 -14.16 12.39
CA SER A 54 1.29 -14.25 13.53
C SER A 54 2.51 -15.12 13.27
N ASP A 55 2.41 -16.08 12.36
CA ASP A 55 3.49 -16.98 11.99
C ASP A 55 4.40 -16.39 10.89
N GLY A 56 4.06 -15.17 10.39
CA GLY A 56 4.78 -14.49 9.33
C GLY A 56 4.41 -14.96 7.93
N GLU A 57 3.40 -15.80 7.80
CA GLU A 57 2.90 -16.28 6.52
C GLU A 57 2.03 -15.20 5.85
N ARG A 58 2.07 -15.20 4.53
CA ARG A 58 1.33 -14.24 3.71
C ARG A 58 0.10 -14.87 3.10
N GLU A 59 -1.03 -14.21 3.27
CA GLU A 59 -2.31 -14.65 2.78
C GLU A 59 -3.04 -13.53 2.04
N VAL A 60 -3.58 -13.84 0.85
CA VAL A 60 -4.46 -12.91 0.14
C VAL A 60 -5.83 -12.94 0.81
N LEU A 61 -6.20 -11.83 1.45
CA LEU A 61 -7.46 -11.71 2.19
C LEU A 61 -8.66 -11.47 1.28
N GLY A 62 -8.45 -10.82 0.15
CA GLY A 62 -9.51 -10.58 -0.82
C GLY A 62 -9.07 -9.70 -1.98
N LEU A 63 -9.94 -9.69 -3.02
CA LEU A 63 -9.80 -8.90 -4.24
C LEU A 63 -11.10 -8.13 -4.50
N TRP A 64 -11.01 -6.86 -4.84
CA TRP A 64 -12.18 -6.03 -5.16
C TRP A 64 -11.93 -5.23 -6.42
N VAL A 65 -12.90 -5.25 -7.33
CA VAL A 65 -12.85 -4.45 -8.56
C VAL A 65 -13.73 -3.21 -8.37
N ALA A 66 -13.13 -2.03 -8.45
CA ALA A 66 -13.87 -0.77 -8.35
C ALA A 66 -14.22 -0.22 -9.71
N ASN A 67 -15.44 0.27 -9.86
CA ASN A 67 -15.83 1.14 -10.96
C ASN A 67 -15.54 2.62 -10.64
N ALA A 68 -15.50 2.98 -9.34
CA ALA A 68 -15.12 4.29 -8.82
C ALA A 68 -14.42 4.15 -7.47
N GLU A 69 -13.31 4.86 -7.30
CA GLU A 69 -12.57 4.93 -6.05
C GLU A 69 -13.18 6.02 -5.16
N GLY A 70 -13.32 5.76 -3.87
CA GLY A 70 -13.81 6.74 -2.91
C GLY A 70 -14.04 6.18 -1.52
N ALA A 71 -14.31 7.05 -0.55
CA ALA A 71 -14.43 6.68 0.85
C ALA A 71 -15.46 5.56 1.11
N LYS A 72 -16.58 5.54 0.38
CA LYS A 72 -17.58 4.48 0.50
C LYS A 72 -17.06 3.11 0.06
N PHE A 73 -16.26 3.10 -1.01
CA PHE A 73 -15.64 1.87 -1.50
C PHE A 73 -14.62 1.33 -0.50
N TRP A 74 -13.75 2.20 0.05
CA TRP A 74 -12.78 1.81 1.07
C TRP A 74 -13.45 1.26 2.32
N LEU A 75 -14.48 1.95 2.79
CA LEU A 75 -15.24 1.49 3.95
C LEU A 75 -15.92 0.14 3.68
N SER A 76 -16.40 -0.12 2.46
CA SER A 76 -16.99 -1.43 2.10
C SER A 76 -15.98 -2.56 2.15
N ILE A 77 -14.71 -2.32 1.76
CA ILE A 77 -13.61 -3.29 1.89
C ILE A 77 -13.35 -3.58 3.38
N MET A 78 -13.20 -2.55 4.21
CA MET A 78 -12.95 -2.73 5.63
C MET A 78 -14.08 -3.50 6.32
N ASN A 79 -15.32 -3.15 6.01
CA ASN A 79 -16.49 -3.86 6.53
C ASN A 79 -16.56 -5.32 6.04
N ASN A 80 -16.18 -5.60 4.79
CA ASN A 80 -16.11 -6.97 4.27
C ASN A 80 -15.10 -7.80 5.06
N LEU A 81 -13.89 -7.28 5.30
CA LEU A 81 -12.87 -7.95 6.11
C LEU A 81 -13.39 -8.23 7.53
N ARG A 82 -14.03 -7.23 8.15
CA ARG A 82 -14.59 -7.35 9.51
C ARG A 82 -15.73 -8.39 9.58
N ASN A 83 -16.64 -8.39 8.62
CA ASN A 83 -17.74 -9.36 8.54
C ASN A 83 -17.26 -10.80 8.36
N ARG A 84 -16.06 -10.99 7.82
CA ARG A 84 -15.40 -12.28 7.65
C ARG A 84 -14.57 -12.71 8.87
N GLY A 85 -14.62 -11.95 9.96
CA GLY A 85 -13.99 -12.30 11.25
C GLY A 85 -12.70 -11.57 11.58
N LEU A 86 -12.18 -10.70 10.70
CA LEU A 86 -11.01 -9.89 11.03
C LEU A 86 -11.38 -8.81 12.02
N GLU A 87 -10.93 -8.96 13.27
CA GLU A 87 -11.26 -8.05 14.38
C GLU A 87 -10.18 -6.99 14.60
N ASP A 88 -8.91 -7.31 14.30
CA ASP A 88 -7.78 -6.42 14.59
C ASP A 88 -6.71 -6.43 13.50
N ILE A 89 -6.17 -5.23 13.23
CA ILE A 89 -5.02 -4.98 12.35
C ILE A 89 -4.07 -4.05 13.09
N LEU A 90 -2.84 -4.49 13.36
CA LEU A 90 -1.88 -3.61 14.05
C LEU A 90 -1.30 -2.55 13.11
N ILE A 91 -0.92 -2.95 11.90
CA ILE A 91 -0.32 -2.05 10.90
C ILE A 91 -1.03 -2.25 9.57
N ALA A 92 -1.63 -1.20 9.02
CA ALA A 92 -2.15 -1.18 7.66
C ALA A 92 -1.20 -0.39 6.75
N VAL A 93 -0.64 -1.04 5.73
CA VAL A 93 0.25 -0.42 4.75
C VAL A 93 -0.54 -0.10 3.48
N VAL A 94 -0.64 1.19 3.15
CA VAL A 94 -1.45 1.70 2.04
C VAL A 94 -0.61 2.48 1.03
N ASP A 95 -1.06 2.59 -0.21
CA ASP A 95 -0.36 3.31 -1.29
C ASP A 95 -0.61 4.83 -1.30
N GLY A 96 -1.19 5.38 -0.23
CA GLY A 96 -1.45 6.81 -0.08
C GLY A 96 -2.69 7.30 -0.83
N LEU A 97 -3.67 6.43 -1.11
CA LEU A 97 -4.95 6.80 -1.70
C LEU A 97 -5.78 7.63 -0.72
N LYS A 98 -6.31 8.75 -1.22
CA LYS A 98 -7.08 9.69 -0.42
C LYS A 98 -8.36 9.05 0.13
N GLY A 99 -8.63 9.28 1.42
CA GLY A 99 -9.81 8.75 2.12
C GLY A 99 -9.67 7.30 2.60
N PHE A 100 -8.53 6.66 2.34
CA PHE A 100 -8.29 5.29 2.78
C PHE A 100 -7.91 5.21 4.27
N PRO A 101 -7.01 6.06 4.79
CA PRO A 101 -6.72 6.11 6.23
C PRO A 101 -7.99 6.30 7.07
N GLU A 102 -8.88 7.20 6.67
CA GLU A 102 -10.13 7.47 7.37
C GLU A 102 -11.06 6.24 7.37
N ALA A 103 -11.13 5.51 6.27
CA ALA A 103 -11.93 4.28 6.18
C ALA A 103 -11.35 3.16 7.06
N ILE A 104 -10.02 3.04 7.16
CA ILE A 104 -9.36 2.09 8.05
C ILE A 104 -9.67 2.44 9.50
N HIS A 105 -9.46 3.68 9.94
CA HIS A 105 -9.73 4.10 11.30
C HIS A 105 -11.21 4.01 11.70
N ALA A 106 -12.13 4.14 10.74
CA ALA A 106 -13.56 3.96 11.00
C ALA A 106 -13.92 2.50 11.34
N ALA A 107 -13.21 1.53 10.77
CA ALA A 107 -13.45 0.10 11.02
C ALA A 107 -12.50 -0.48 12.09
N TYR A 108 -11.26 -0.01 12.12
CA TYR A 108 -10.16 -0.46 12.98
C TYR A 108 -9.48 0.77 13.60
N PRO A 109 -10.03 1.35 14.68
CA PRO A 109 -9.59 2.63 15.23
C PRO A 109 -8.15 2.60 15.79
N ASP A 110 -7.68 1.45 16.27
CA ASP A 110 -6.36 1.30 16.88
C ASP A 110 -5.26 0.94 15.87
N THR A 111 -5.61 0.78 14.60
CA THR A 111 -4.66 0.44 13.53
C THR A 111 -3.70 1.59 13.26
N THR A 112 -2.40 1.31 13.26
CA THR A 112 -1.40 2.24 12.73
C THR A 112 -1.43 2.21 11.20
N VAL A 113 -1.81 3.33 10.59
CA VAL A 113 -1.76 3.48 9.13
C VAL A 113 -0.38 3.94 8.70
N GLN A 114 0.21 3.20 7.78
CA GLN A 114 1.55 3.43 7.25
C GLN A 114 1.51 3.58 5.74
N THR A 115 2.05 4.68 5.22
CA THR A 115 2.25 4.83 3.77
C THR A 115 3.27 3.82 3.24
N CYS A 116 2.96 3.21 2.10
CA CYS A 116 3.89 2.31 1.43
C CYS A 116 5.11 3.07 0.91
N ILE A 117 6.24 2.90 1.57
CA ILE A 117 7.51 3.57 1.23
C ILE A 117 7.93 3.27 -0.22
N LEU A 118 7.72 2.05 -0.70
CA LEU A 118 8.06 1.69 -2.09
C LEU A 118 7.24 2.47 -3.12
N HIS A 119 5.94 2.67 -2.87
CA HIS A 119 5.08 3.48 -3.73
C HIS A 119 5.53 4.94 -3.73
N LEU A 120 5.84 5.51 -2.56
CA LEU A 120 6.33 6.87 -2.45
C LEU A 120 7.66 7.07 -3.21
N VAL A 121 8.60 6.13 -3.08
CA VAL A 121 9.86 6.12 -3.84
C VAL A 121 9.60 6.02 -5.35
N ARG A 122 8.73 5.11 -5.79
CA ARG A 122 8.41 4.94 -7.21
C ARG A 122 7.75 6.17 -7.81
N GLN A 123 6.81 6.78 -7.10
CA GLN A 123 6.19 8.04 -7.52
C GLN A 123 7.25 9.12 -7.67
N SER A 124 8.17 9.24 -6.71
CA SER A 124 9.29 10.18 -6.76
C SER A 124 10.14 9.97 -8.02
N LEU A 125 10.51 8.72 -8.31
CA LEU A 125 11.34 8.38 -9.47
C LEU A 125 10.65 8.58 -10.83
N ARG A 126 9.32 8.72 -10.88
CA ARG A 126 8.59 9.09 -12.12
C ARG A 126 8.91 10.52 -12.58
N PHE A 127 9.25 11.41 -11.66
CA PHE A 127 9.66 12.78 -11.99
C PHE A 127 11.10 12.85 -12.48
N CYS A 128 11.90 11.79 -12.29
CA CYS A 128 13.32 11.78 -12.61
C CYS A 128 13.59 11.34 -14.06
N SER A 129 14.59 11.99 -14.69
CA SER A 129 15.16 11.48 -15.93
C SER A 129 15.72 10.07 -15.72
N TRP A 130 15.75 9.26 -16.77
CA TRP A 130 16.26 7.88 -16.68
C TRP A 130 17.70 7.82 -16.13
N LYS A 131 18.53 8.78 -16.48
CA LYS A 131 19.94 8.88 -16.06
C LYS A 131 20.07 9.09 -14.54
N ASP A 132 19.14 9.86 -13.96
CA ASP A 132 19.22 10.24 -12.54
C ASP A 132 18.50 9.28 -11.60
N ARG A 133 17.59 8.42 -12.12
CA ARG A 133 16.77 7.52 -11.28
C ARG A 133 17.58 6.71 -10.28
N LYS A 134 18.75 6.20 -10.70
CA LYS A 134 19.61 5.39 -9.83
C LYS A 134 20.21 6.22 -8.69
N ILE A 135 20.66 7.43 -8.98
CA ILE A 135 21.30 8.32 -8.00
C ILE A 135 20.25 8.87 -7.05
N VAL A 136 19.14 9.40 -7.58
CA VAL A 136 18.02 9.92 -6.79
C VAL A 136 17.41 8.81 -5.92
N GLY A 137 17.24 7.58 -6.46
CA GLY A 137 16.78 6.46 -5.67
C GLY A 137 17.72 6.09 -4.52
N LYS A 138 19.04 6.25 -4.71
CA LYS A 138 20.03 6.06 -3.64
C LYS A 138 19.94 7.18 -2.58
N ALA A 139 19.70 8.42 -2.98
CA ALA A 139 19.51 9.54 -2.07
C ALA A 139 18.20 9.37 -1.26
N LEU A 140 17.08 9.02 -1.90
CA LEU A 140 15.82 8.73 -1.21
C LEU A 140 15.95 7.57 -0.20
N LYS A 141 16.84 6.61 -0.48
CA LYS A 141 17.09 5.48 0.41
C LYS A 141 17.61 5.92 1.79
N GLN A 142 18.38 7.02 1.86
CA GLN A 142 18.88 7.56 3.12
C GLN A 142 17.73 7.99 4.04
N ILE A 143 16.61 8.45 3.50
CA ILE A 143 15.45 8.90 4.26
C ILE A 143 14.83 7.69 4.99
N TYR A 144 14.42 6.65 4.26
CA TYR A 144 13.69 5.52 4.89
C TYR A 144 14.59 4.47 5.55
N GLN A 145 15.92 4.59 5.41
CA GLN A 145 16.88 3.79 6.16
C GLN A 145 17.48 4.52 7.35
N ALA A 146 17.04 5.74 7.64
CA ALA A 146 17.47 6.49 8.81
C ALA A 146 17.17 5.72 10.12
N ALA A 147 17.94 6.02 11.15
CA ALA A 147 17.81 5.35 12.45
C ALA A 147 16.47 5.66 13.12
N ASP A 148 16.05 6.93 13.03
CA ASP A 148 14.84 7.47 13.63
C ASP A 148 14.22 8.55 12.74
N ASP A 149 13.11 9.13 13.18
CA ASP A 149 12.35 10.15 12.46
C ASP A 149 13.12 11.46 12.30
N GLN A 150 13.93 11.85 13.30
CA GLN A 150 14.75 13.07 13.25
C GLN A 150 15.86 12.95 12.20
N ALA A 151 16.55 11.81 12.17
CA ALA A 151 17.55 11.52 11.15
C ALA A 151 16.92 11.43 9.75
N ALA A 152 15.69 10.90 9.65
CA ALA A 152 14.97 10.84 8.40
C ALA A 152 14.54 12.23 7.91
N GLU A 153 14.07 13.11 8.80
CA GLU A 153 13.72 14.49 8.47
C GLU A 153 14.94 15.27 7.98
N LYS A 154 16.07 15.09 8.65
CA LYS A 154 17.35 15.66 8.20
C LYS A 154 17.72 15.15 6.82
N ALA A 155 17.65 13.85 6.58
CA ALA A 155 17.95 13.26 5.27
C ALA A 155 17.00 13.76 4.17
N LEU A 156 15.74 14.05 4.50
CA LEU A 156 14.79 14.67 3.57
C LEU A 156 15.17 16.14 3.26
N ALA A 157 15.63 16.89 4.25
CA ALA A 157 16.12 18.26 4.03
C ALA A 157 17.39 18.26 3.17
N ASP A 158 18.37 17.39 3.48
CA ASP A 158 19.59 17.21 2.69
C ASP A 158 19.24 16.82 1.22
N PHE A 159 18.24 15.98 1.03
CA PHE A 159 17.72 15.63 -0.30
C PHE A 159 17.11 16.83 -1.02
N GLU A 160 16.34 17.66 -0.32
CA GLU A 160 15.72 18.86 -0.89
C GLU A 160 16.78 19.89 -1.32
N ASP A 161 17.83 20.07 -0.53
CA ASP A 161 18.95 20.97 -0.83
C ASP A 161 19.72 20.50 -2.08
N GLU A 162 19.98 19.19 -2.20
CA GLU A 162 20.74 18.62 -3.32
C GLU A 162 19.92 18.54 -4.62
N TRP A 163 18.65 18.10 -4.52
CA TRP A 163 17.81 17.70 -5.67
C TRP A 163 16.62 18.62 -5.92
N GLY A 164 16.25 19.47 -4.96
CA GLY A 164 15.04 20.31 -5.06
C GLY A 164 15.06 21.28 -6.23
N GLY A 165 16.22 21.80 -6.59
CA GLY A 165 16.37 22.65 -7.77
C GLY A 165 16.05 21.93 -9.09
N LYS A 166 16.35 20.64 -9.18
CA LYS A 166 16.13 19.83 -10.38
C LYS A 166 14.79 19.08 -10.36
N TYR A 167 14.36 18.63 -9.18
CA TYR A 167 13.14 17.84 -8.98
C TYR A 167 12.28 18.41 -7.85
N PRO A 168 11.71 19.62 -8.01
CA PRO A 168 11.09 20.40 -6.93
C PRO A 168 9.81 19.77 -6.36
N SER A 169 9.24 18.76 -7.00
CA SER A 169 8.01 18.12 -6.56
C SER A 169 8.23 16.94 -5.60
N ILE A 170 9.47 16.41 -5.49
CA ILE A 170 9.73 15.19 -4.71
C ILE A 170 9.66 15.45 -3.20
N ALA A 171 10.48 16.36 -2.67
CA ALA A 171 10.51 16.64 -1.23
C ALA A 171 9.15 17.11 -0.69
N PRO A 172 8.40 18.02 -1.37
CA PRO A 172 7.05 18.36 -0.96
C PRO A 172 6.07 17.18 -0.94
N ALA A 173 6.23 16.19 -1.84
CA ALA A 173 5.39 15.00 -1.80
C ALA A 173 5.66 14.15 -0.56
N TRP A 174 6.92 13.98 -0.17
CA TRP A 174 7.31 13.30 1.06
C TRP A 174 6.82 14.04 2.31
N ARG A 175 6.94 15.37 2.34
CA ARG A 175 6.45 16.19 3.46
C ARG A 175 4.93 16.09 3.64
N ARG A 176 4.16 16.03 2.55
CA ARG A 176 2.69 15.82 2.61
C ARG A 176 2.31 14.47 3.20
N ALA A 177 3.09 13.42 2.91
CA ALA A 177 2.87 12.08 3.44
C ALA A 177 3.58 11.83 4.77
N TRP A 178 4.21 12.85 5.37
CA TRP A 178 5.15 12.64 6.49
C TRP A 178 4.48 12.04 7.72
N GLN A 179 3.25 12.42 8.02
CA GLN A 179 2.50 11.89 9.16
C GLN A 179 2.24 10.38 9.04
N GLU A 180 2.06 9.88 7.82
CA GLU A 180 1.90 8.45 7.53
C GLU A 180 3.25 7.76 7.25
N VAL A 181 4.35 8.51 7.17
CA VAL A 181 5.71 7.97 7.03
C VAL A 181 6.36 7.78 8.41
N ILE A 182 6.19 8.74 9.33
CA ILE A 182 6.81 8.72 10.67
C ILE A 182 6.59 7.41 11.45
N PRO A 183 5.40 6.80 11.48
CA PRO A 183 5.18 5.56 12.23
C PRO A 183 6.16 4.45 11.88
N PHE A 184 6.66 4.44 10.64
CA PHE A 184 7.67 3.50 10.16
C PHE A 184 8.92 3.47 11.05
N PHE A 185 9.36 4.61 11.57
CA PHE A 185 10.59 4.70 12.35
C PHE A 185 10.45 4.17 13.77
N ALA A 186 9.24 4.06 14.30
CA ALA A 186 8.96 3.45 15.59
C ALA A 186 9.06 1.90 15.55
N PHE A 187 8.98 1.29 14.35
CA PHE A 187 9.02 -0.16 14.23
C PHE A 187 10.45 -0.72 14.33
N PRO A 188 10.62 -1.92 14.91
CA PRO A 188 11.90 -2.63 14.89
C PRO A 188 12.41 -2.87 13.46
N PRO A 189 13.74 -2.96 13.21
CA PRO A 189 14.30 -3.12 11.88
C PRO A 189 13.75 -4.32 11.10
N ALA A 190 13.41 -5.42 11.77
CA ALA A 190 12.81 -6.60 11.16
C ALA A 190 11.43 -6.29 10.58
N VAL A 191 10.59 -5.57 11.32
CA VAL A 191 9.25 -5.12 10.88
C VAL A 191 9.37 -4.11 9.74
N ARG A 192 10.26 -3.12 9.88
CA ARG A 192 10.55 -2.16 8.79
C ARG A 192 10.90 -2.90 7.49
N LYS A 193 11.75 -3.94 7.58
CA LYS A 193 12.14 -4.75 6.43
C LYS A 193 10.92 -5.40 5.77
N ILE A 194 9.98 -5.95 6.52
CA ILE A 194 8.75 -6.52 5.99
C ILE A 194 7.96 -5.43 5.24
N ILE A 195 7.79 -4.25 5.82
CA ILE A 195 7.01 -3.14 5.27
C ILE A 195 7.60 -2.62 3.95
N TYR A 196 8.93 -2.44 3.84
CA TYR A 196 9.54 -1.87 2.63
C TYR A 196 10.05 -2.90 1.62
N THR A 197 10.17 -4.19 1.99
CA THR A 197 10.58 -5.24 1.03
C THR A 197 9.42 -5.95 0.39
N THR A 198 8.19 -5.57 0.71
CA THR A 198 7.01 -6.25 0.19
C THR A 198 6.77 -5.92 -1.28
N ASN A 199 7.52 -6.59 -2.12
CA ASN A 199 7.08 -6.96 -3.46
C ASN A 199 6.02 -8.09 -3.40
N ALA A 200 5.33 -8.26 -2.25
CA ALA A 200 4.40 -9.37 -2.09
C ALA A 200 3.28 -9.29 -3.14
N ILE A 201 2.75 -8.10 -3.36
CA ILE A 201 1.71 -7.86 -4.36
C ILE A 201 2.29 -7.85 -5.77
N GLU A 202 3.51 -7.37 -5.97
CA GLU A 202 4.19 -7.42 -7.26
C GLU A 202 4.67 -8.82 -7.64
N SER A 203 5.00 -9.68 -6.68
CA SER A 203 5.35 -11.07 -6.96
C SER A 203 4.15 -11.89 -7.44
N LEU A 204 2.93 -11.45 -7.16
CA LEU A 204 1.70 -12.04 -7.72
C LEU A 204 1.46 -11.62 -9.19
N ASN A 205 2.19 -10.62 -9.68
CA ASN A 205 2.07 -10.07 -11.05
C ASN A 205 3.17 -10.56 -12.02
N ARG A 206 3.99 -11.52 -11.63
CA ARG A 206 5.05 -12.09 -12.48
C ARG A 206 4.68 -13.39 -13.11
#